data_f99a38f57554a40e6fb6b4bce70c10aa
#
_entry.id   f99a38f57554a40e6fb6b4bce70c10aa
#
_cell.length_a   1.000
_cell.length_b   1.000
_cell.length_c   1.000
_cell.angle_alpha   90.00
_cell.angle_beta   90.00
_cell.angle_gamma   90.00
#
_symmetry.space_group_name_H-M   'P 1'
#
loop_
_entity.id
_entity.type
_entity.pdbx_description
1 polymer ?
#
loop_
_entity_poly.entity_id
_entity_poly.type
_entity_poly.pdbx_seq_one_letter_code
_entity_poly.pdbx_strand_id
1 'polypeptide(L)'
;MGIWSLIGVIGSVLVSVWATMRYLVSQHMRLDDNLSKNILPYLINAKRKFEINNEISVNKKYPATYSSFVFIDGIFIFFSKSERLLTTGWQSKEVLSEIYYLRWQRKKVEAFVRSKAKSEEHVNVMALTPWGSDKLGELSKLEEPKVYINDDQYEDIERDIVEMMLSGSGKTSALLYGLPGTGKTRLIKYFSLKYDLPIYSIYLNPEYNNLDILFMFSDIPKRCIVLFEDFDNYFDRRECIMKNNEVKFTYDVILSVLDGVYNEYNQVVFFMTCNNIEKVDSAIKERPSRMKYVREITGPNFAKRLEILEGDMELAELTEGMTTDKVFFAKSIKGKYDNEEILDKINSLV
;
A
#
# COMPACT_ATOMS: atom_id res chain seq x y z
N MET A 1 21.75 39.89 -51.69
CA MET A 1 21.65 39.35 -50.31
C MET A 1 22.46 38.08 -50.25
N GLY A 2 23.55 38.10 -49.48
CA GLY A 2 24.49 36.98 -49.48
C GLY A 2 23.96 35.81 -48.64
N ILE A 3 24.44 34.62 -48.96
CA ILE A 3 24.10 33.33 -48.26
C ILE A 3 24.18 33.47 -46.72
N TRP A 4 25.10 34.26 -46.21
CA TRP A 4 25.28 34.52 -44.78
C TRP A 4 24.11 35.27 -44.14
N SER A 5 23.45 36.19 -44.87
CA SER A 5 22.26 36.86 -44.36
C SER A 5 21.03 35.94 -44.25
N LEU A 6 20.95 34.99 -45.15
CA LEU A 6 19.87 33.96 -45.14
C LEU A 6 20.07 32.98 -44.00
N ILE A 7 21.31 32.53 -43.75
CA ILE A 7 21.66 31.66 -42.59
C ILE A 7 21.37 32.35 -41.25
N GLY A 8 21.68 33.67 -41.16
CA GLY A 8 21.37 34.44 -39.97
C GLY A 8 19.88 34.58 -39.72
N VAL A 9 19.08 34.78 -40.76
CA VAL A 9 17.61 34.88 -40.63
C VAL A 9 17.02 33.51 -40.25
N ILE A 10 17.44 32.41 -40.87
CA ILE A 10 16.98 31.07 -40.50
C ILE A 10 17.39 30.74 -39.06
N GLY A 11 18.61 31.05 -38.66
CA GLY A 11 19.09 30.85 -37.29
C GLY A 11 18.27 31.62 -36.27
N SER A 12 17.97 32.90 -36.52
CA SER A 12 17.14 33.70 -35.63
C SER A 12 15.70 33.23 -35.53
N VAL A 13 15.13 32.76 -36.65
CA VAL A 13 13.79 32.16 -36.66
C VAL A 13 13.76 30.86 -35.86
N LEU A 14 14.75 29.99 -36.02
CA LEU A 14 14.86 28.74 -35.29
C LEU A 14 15.03 28.98 -33.78
N VAL A 15 15.85 29.95 -33.38
CA VAL A 15 16.03 30.33 -31.97
C VAL A 15 14.72 30.92 -31.40
N SER A 16 14.04 31.77 -32.17
CA SER A 16 12.75 32.34 -31.75
C SER A 16 11.66 31.26 -31.62
N VAL A 17 11.58 30.34 -32.57
CA VAL A 17 10.68 29.18 -32.51
C VAL A 17 11.02 28.29 -31.31
N TRP A 18 12.30 28.04 -31.06
CA TRP A 18 12.75 27.24 -29.92
C TRP A 18 12.44 27.93 -28.58
N ALA A 19 12.71 29.21 -28.46
CA ALA A 19 12.39 30.00 -27.25
C ALA A 19 10.86 30.08 -27.02
N THR A 20 10.08 30.25 -28.08
CA THR A 20 8.61 30.26 -28.01
C THR A 20 8.09 28.87 -27.61
N MET A 21 8.61 27.81 -28.21
CA MET A 21 8.28 26.43 -27.82
C MET A 21 8.64 26.17 -26.37
N ARG A 22 9.81 26.59 -25.91
CA ARG A 22 10.25 26.45 -24.52
C ARG A 22 9.34 27.21 -23.55
N TYR A 23 8.83 28.38 -23.94
CA TYR A 23 7.88 29.17 -23.15
C TYR A 23 6.49 28.52 -23.13
N LEU A 24 6.06 27.93 -24.24
CA LEU A 24 4.76 27.26 -24.39
C LEU A 24 4.75 25.87 -23.73
N VAL A 25 5.89 25.15 -23.76
CA VAL A 25 6.08 23.82 -23.15
C VAL A 25 6.78 24.00 -21.78
N SER A 26 6.21 24.83 -20.90
CA SER A 26 6.86 25.15 -19.63
C SER A 26 6.47 24.24 -18.48
N GLN A 27 5.67 23.20 -18.71
CA GLN A 27 5.21 22.32 -17.66
C GLN A 27 5.53 20.85 -17.99
N HIS A 28 6.17 20.19 -17.08
CA HIS A 28 6.40 18.76 -17.13
C HIS A 28 5.82 18.11 -15.86
N MET A 29 5.46 16.86 -15.97
CA MET A 29 5.01 16.03 -14.87
C MET A 29 5.83 14.75 -14.90
N ARG A 30 6.48 14.43 -13.78
CA ARG A 30 7.15 13.15 -13.60
C ARG A 30 6.10 12.12 -13.23
N LEU A 31 6.11 11.00 -13.93
CA LEU A 31 5.23 9.87 -13.65
C LEU A 31 5.98 8.90 -12.75
N ASP A 32 5.35 8.44 -11.69
CA ASP A 32 5.85 7.29 -10.96
C ASP A 32 5.75 6.01 -11.82
N ASP A 33 6.39 4.94 -11.37
CA ASP A 33 6.46 3.69 -12.13
C ASP A 33 5.08 3.10 -12.43
N ASN A 34 4.13 3.22 -11.51
CA ASN A 34 2.78 2.68 -11.67
C ASN A 34 1.98 3.50 -12.67
N LEU A 35 2.01 4.82 -12.54
CA LEU A 35 1.33 5.73 -13.44
C LEU A 35 1.92 5.63 -14.86
N SER A 36 3.23 5.49 -14.97
CA SER A 36 3.93 5.25 -16.23
C SER A 36 3.47 3.95 -16.91
N LYS A 37 3.37 2.84 -16.18
CA LYS A 37 2.91 1.55 -16.72
C LYS A 37 1.46 1.62 -17.20
N ASN A 38 0.60 2.37 -16.52
CA ASN A 38 -0.80 2.51 -16.88
C ASN A 38 -1.03 3.45 -18.07
N ILE A 39 -0.26 4.53 -18.17
CA ILE A 39 -0.42 5.53 -19.25
C ILE A 39 0.30 5.10 -20.52
N LEU A 40 1.44 4.45 -20.41
CA LEU A 40 2.28 4.08 -21.56
C LEU A 40 1.54 3.30 -22.67
N PRO A 41 0.68 2.30 -22.38
CA PRO A 41 -0.09 1.61 -23.42
C PRO A 41 -0.99 2.54 -24.24
N TYR A 42 -1.60 3.54 -23.61
CA TYR A 42 -2.44 4.53 -24.32
C TYR A 42 -1.61 5.45 -25.19
N LEU A 43 -0.43 5.86 -24.72
CA LEU A 43 0.46 6.72 -25.48
C LEU A 43 1.08 5.97 -26.67
N ILE A 44 1.48 4.70 -26.49
CA ILE A 44 2.04 3.87 -27.56
C ILE A 44 1.00 3.53 -28.62
N ASN A 45 -0.24 3.25 -28.21
CA ASN A 45 -1.33 2.87 -29.10
C ASN A 45 -2.13 4.05 -29.68
N ALA A 46 -1.71 5.30 -29.41
CA ALA A 46 -2.40 6.48 -29.93
C ALA A 46 -2.38 6.50 -31.46
N LYS A 47 -3.54 6.79 -32.09
CA LYS A 47 -3.68 6.82 -33.56
C LYS A 47 -2.82 7.87 -34.24
N ARG A 48 -2.43 8.94 -33.54
CA ARG A 48 -1.58 10.02 -34.03
C ARG A 48 -0.39 10.19 -33.10
N LYS A 49 0.71 9.53 -33.46
CA LYS A 49 1.98 9.61 -32.74
C LYS A 49 3.14 9.84 -33.70
N PHE A 50 4.16 10.48 -33.21
CA PHE A 50 5.43 10.66 -33.89
C PHE A 50 6.56 10.20 -32.95
N GLU A 51 7.21 9.10 -33.29
CA GLU A 51 8.28 8.51 -32.49
C GLU A 51 9.62 9.16 -32.84
N ILE A 52 10.38 9.57 -31.83
CA ILE A 52 11.66 10.26 -32.01
C ILE A 52 12.84 9.31 -31.76
N ASN A 53 12.74 8.44 -30.78
CA ASN A 53 13.84 7.55 -30.41
C ASN A 53 13.30 6.23 -29.83
N ASN A 54 13.72 5.09 -30.41
CA ASN A 54 13.34 3.76 -29.98
C ASN A 54 14.59 2.89 -29.92
N GLU A 55 15.23 2.81 -28.76
CA GLU A 55 16.21 1.76 -28.50
C GLU A 55 15.48 0.49 -28.01
N ILE A 56 15.42 -0.51 -28.87
CA ILE A 56 14.75 -1.79 -28.60
C ILE A 56 15.70 -2.68 -27.78
N SER A 57 15.36 -2.96 -26.53
CA SER A 57 15.97 -4.06 -25.81
C SER A 57 15.28 -5.37 -26.19
N VAL A 58 16.04 -6.32 -26.70
CA VAL A 58 15.61 -7.54 -27.42
C VAL A 58 14.65 -8.47 -26.63
N ASN A 59 14.38 -8.23 -25.35
CA ASN A 59 13.55 -9.10 -24.50
C ASN A 59 12.49 -8.40 -23.63
N LYS A 60 12.17 -7.14 -23.88
CA LYS A 60 11.17 -6.41 -23.09
C LYS A 60 9.97 -5.98 -23.94
N LYS A 61 8.77 -6.12 -23.37
CA LYS A 61 7.50 -5.68 -23.96
C LYS A 61 7.48 -4.18 -24.34
N TYR A 62 8.39 -3.37 -23.76
CA TYR A 62 8.57 -1.95 -24.05
C TYR A 62 10.07 -1.63 -24.15
N PRO A 63 10.48 -0.70 -25.03
CA PRO A 63 11.89 -0.30 -25.18
C PRO A 63 12.40 0.39 -23.89
N ALA A 64 13.71 0.26 -23.62
CA ALA A 64 14.37 0.86 -22.47
C ALA A 64 14.33 2.40 -22.51
N THR A 65 14.46 2.97 -23.71
CA THR A 65 14.28 4.41 -23.98
C THR A 65 13.18 4.58 -25.02
N TYR A 66 12.24 5.47 -24.76
CA TYR A 66 11.15 5.76 -25.65
C TYR A 66 10.76 7.23 -25.56
N SER A 67 10.66 7.91 -26.70
CA SER A 67 10.18 9.29 -26.75
C SER A 67 9.25 9.48 -27.93
N SER A 68 8.08 10.05 -27.69
CA SER A 68 7.10 10.31 -28.73
C SER A 68 6.26 11.56 -28.49
N PHE A 69 5.86 12.20 -29.57
CA PHE A 69 4.76 13.15 -29.55
C PHE A 69 3.44 12.41 -29.77
N VAL A 70 2.47 12.68 -28.94
CA VAL A 70 1.17 12.04 -28.98
C VAL A 70 0.06 13.09 -28.99
N PHE A 71 -0.92 12.92 -29.86
CA PHE A 71 -2.14 13.71 -29.86
C PHE A 71 -3.32 12.79 -29.56
N ILE A 72 -3.93 12.97 -28.40
CA ILE A 72 -5.01 12.14 -27.89
C ILE A 72 -6.08 13.00 -27.22
N ASP A 73 -7.35 12.80 -27.56
CA ASP A 73 -8.50 13.50 -26.97
C ASP A 73 -8.35 15.05 -26.96
N GLY A 74 -7.74 15.60 -28.02
CA GLY A 74 -7.48 17.04 -28.11
C GLY A 74 -6.33 17.55 -27.25
N ILE A 75 -5.53 16.66 -26.69
CA ILE A 75 -4.36 16.96 -25.86
C ILE A 75 -3.09 16.61 -26.63
N PHE A 76 -2.15 17.56 -26.65
CA PHE A 76 -0.82 17.33 -27.19
C PHE A 76 0.17 17.04 -26.06
N ILE A 77 0.80 15.88 -26.12
CA ILE A 77 1.73 15.41 -25.10
C ILE A 77 3.04 14.97 -25.75
N PHE A 78 4.17 15.41 -25.21
CA PHE A 78 5.44 14.78 -25.45
C PHE A 78 5.75 13.86 -24.25
N PHE A 79 5.90 12.58 -24.52
CA PHE A 79 6.26 11.56 -23.54
C PHE A 79 7.71 11.16 -23.72
N SER A 80 8.46 11.07 -22.61
CA SER A 80 9.82 10.57 -22.61
C SER A 80 10.00 9.58 -21.46
N LYS A 81 10.55 8.41 -21.80
CA LYS A 81 10.99 7.41 -20.83
C LYS A 81 12.47 7.16 -21.03
N SER A 82 13.27 7.26 -19.98
CA SER A 82 14.71 6.98 -20.01
C SER A 82 15.12 6.14 -18.80
N GLU A 83 16.09 5.24 -19.00
CA GLU A 83 16.72 4.50 -17.90
C GLU A 83 18.07 5.17 -17.58
N ARG A 84 18.31 5.51 -16.29
CA ARG A 84 19.61 5.97 -15.81
C ARG A 84 20.23 4.91 -14.92
N LEU A 85 21.51 4.60 -15.16
CA LEU A 85 22.33 3.82 -14.23
C LEU A 85 22.80 4.76 -13.12
N LEU A 86 22.42 4.47 -11.87
CA LEU A 86 22.97 5.15 -10.72
C LEU A 86 24.35 4.52 -10.42
N THR A 87 25.40 5.32 -10.47
CA THR A 87 26.81 4.90 -10.28
C THR A 87 27.21 4.72 -8.82
N THR A 88 26.29 4.48 -7.92
CA THR A 88 26.58 4.18 -6.51
C THR A 88 26.51 2.67 -6.29
N GLY A 89 27.68 2.01 -6.30
CA GLY A 89 28.06 0.70 -5.76
C GLY A 89 27.17 -0.54 -5.93
N TRP A 90 25.87 -0.38 -6.05
CA TRP A 90 24.86 -1.39 -6.34
C TRP A 90 24.14 -0.98 -7.64
N GLN A 91 24.02 -1.91 -8.58
CA GLN A 91 23.42 -1.65 -9.91
C GLN A 91 21.92 -1.35 -9.81
N SER A 92 21.55 -0.19 -9.28
CA SER A 92 20.17 0.29 -9.29
C SER A 92 19.94 1.09 -10.58
N LYS A 93 18.91 0.70 -11.34
CA LYS A 93 18.43 1.43 -12.51
C LYS A 93 17.28 2.32 -12.09
N GLU A 94 17.44 3.63 -12.26
CA GLU A 94 16.31 4.56 -12.13
C GLU A 94 15.62 4.71 -13.50
N VAL A 95 14.31 4.45 -13.53
CA VAL A 95 13.47 4.68 -14.70
C VAL A 95 12.78 6.03 -14.54
N LEU A 96 13.13 6.96 -15.40
CA LEU A 96 12.50 8.28 -15.46
C LEU A 96 11.45 8.29 -16.57
N SER A 97 10.20 8.53 -16.19
CA SER A 97 9.09 8.71 -17.11
C SER A 97 8.51 10.10 -16.94
N GLU A 98 8.51 10.89 -17.98
CA GLU A 98 8.09 12.28 -17.94
C GLU A 98 7.13 12.57 -19.09
N ILE A 99 6.12 13.39 -18.81
CA ILE A 99 5.24 13.97 -19.82
C ILE A 99 5.42 15.49 -19.82
N TYR A 100 5.53 16.04 -21.02
CA TYR A 100 5.60 17.46 -21.27
C TYR A 100 4.35 17.87 -22.03
N TYR A 101 3.74 18.97 -21.66
CA TYR A 101 2.49 19.42 -22.22
C TYR A 101 2.40 20.94 -22.33
N LEU A 102 1.47 21.41 -23.16
CA LEU A 102 1.23 22.83 -23.34
C LEU A 102 0.56 23.43 -22.09
N ARG A 103 1.09 24.56 -21.63
CA ARG A 103 0.70 25.19 -20.37
C ARG A 103 -0.82 25.34 -20.20
N TRP A 104 -1.54 25.74 -21.26
CA TRP A 104 -2.99 25.90 -21.22
C TRP A 104 -3.76 24.58 -21.17
N GLN A 105 -3.12 23.45 -21.46
CA GLN A 105 -3.74 22.12 -21.41
C GLN A 105 -3.58 21.43 -20.05
N ARG A 106 -2.94 22.08 -19.07
CA ARG A 106 -2.62 21.52 -17.77
C ARG A 106 -3.80 20.76 -17.14
N LYS A 107 -4.96 21.40 -17.00
CA LYS A 107 -6.16 20.79 -16.40
C LYS A 107 -6.64 19.55 -17.17
N LYS A 108 -6.58 19.61 -18.52
CA LYS A 108 -6.96 18.47 -19.37
C LYS A 108 -5.99 17.32 -19.25
N VAL A 109 -4.67 17.61 -19.19
CA VAL A 109 -3.62 16.60 -19.01
C VAL A 109 -3.74 15.96 -17.63
N GLU A 110 -3.89 16.73 -16.57
CA GLU A 110 -4.11 16.21 -15.22
C GLU A 110 -5.36 15.32 -15.13
N ALA A 111 -6.47 15.73 -15.76
CA ALA A 111 -7.69 14.94 -15.83
C ALA A 111 -7.49 13.64 -16.64
N PHE A 112 -6.77 13.72 -17.78
CA PHE A 112 -6.43 12.57 -18.58
C PHE A 112 -5.53 11.59 -17.79
N VAL A 113 -4.46 12.09 -17.16
CA VAL A 113 -3.56 11.28 -16.33
C VAL A 113 -4.33 10.62 -15.20
N ARG A 114 -5.19 11.36 -14.49
CA ARG A 114 -6.04 10.80 -13.42
C ARG A 114 -7.04 9.76 -13.94
N SER A 115 -7.62 9.96 -15.13
CA SER A 115 -8.57 9.00 -15.73
C SER A 115 -7.91 7.70 -16.18
N LYS A 116 -6.60 7.74 -16.47
CA LYS A 116 -5.79 6.58 -16.89
C LYS A 116 -4.93 6.04 -15.76
N ALA A 117 -4.72 6.81 -14.70
CA ALA A 117 -4.37 6.26 -13.40
C ALA A 117 -5.56 5.38 -12.99
N LYS A 118 -5.65 4.17 -13.55
CA LYS A 118 -6.54 3.16 -12.99
C LYS A 118 -6.22 3.12 -11.51
N SER A 119 -7.23 3.31 -10.66
CA SER A 119 -7.16 2.72 -9.33
C SER A 119 -6.64 1.30 -9.57
N GLU A 120 -5.48 0.98 -9.04
CA GLU A 120 -4.96 -0.38 -9.19
C GLU A 120 -6.09 -1.32 -8.79
N GLU A 121 -6.40 -2.30 -9.63
CA GLU A 121 -7.40 -3.32 -9.30
C GLU A 121 -6.95 -4.14 -8.08
N HIS A 122 -5.74 -3.85 -7.60
CA HIS A 122 -5.06 -4.55 -6.52
C HIS A 122 -4.33 -3.56 -5.61
N VAL A 123 -4.26 -3.87 -4.34
CA VAL A 123 -3.40 -3.20 -3.37
C VAL A 123 -2.23 -4.13 -3.05
N ASN A 124 -1.01 -3.58 -3.07
CA ASN A 124 0.19 -4.37 -2.84
C ASN A 124 0.37 -4.72 -1.35
N VAL A 125 0.82 -5.95 -1.11
CA VAL A 125 1.32 -6.40 0.19
C VAL A 125 2.82 -6.62 0.06
N MET A 126 3.59 -5.90 0.87
CA MET A 126 5.05 -5.86 0.82
C MET A 126 5.63 -6.42 2.13
N ALA A 127 6.78 -7.07 2.07
CA ALA A 127 7.61 -7.29 3.25
C ALA A 127 8.54 -6.09 3.42
N LEU A 128 8.64 -5.54 4.61
CA LEU A 128 9.63 -4.54 4.94
C LEU A 128 10.90 -5.24 5.47
N THR A 129 12.04 -4.96 4.84
CA THR A 129 13.33 -5.55 5.19
C THR A 129 14.37 -4.44 5.41
N PRO A 130 15.51 -4.70 6.08
CA PRO A 130 16.57 -3.72 6.26
C PRO A 130 17.18 -3.18 4.95
N TRP A 131 16.96 -3.88 3.85
CA TRP A 131 17.50 -3.54 2.52
C TRP A 131 16.46 -2.97 1.56
N GLY A 132 15.25 -2.68 2.05
CA GLY A 132 14.13 -2.17 1.26
C GLY A 132 12.86 -2.99 1.43
N SER A 133 11.98 -2.96 0.43
CA SER A 133 10.71 -3.68 0.49
C SER A 133 10.56 -4.66 -0.67
N ASP A 134 10.14 -5.89 -0.34
CA ASP A 134 9.89 -6.96 -1.30
C ASP A 134 8.39 -7.24 -1.42
N LYS A 135 7.92 -7.47 -2.65
CA LYS A 135 6.51 -7.76 -2.90
C LYS A 135 6.16 -9.18 -2.45
N LEU A 136 5.24 -9.30 -1.50
CA LEU A 136 4.68 -10.58 -1.03
C LEU A 136 3.44 -11.01 -1.82
N GLY A 137 2.61 -10.05 -2.25
CA GLY A 137 1.37 -10.36 -2.91
C GLY A 137 0.54 -9.11 -3.24
N GLU A 138 -0.71 -9.36 -3.62
CA GLU A 138 -1.69 -8.33 -3.97
C GLU A 138 -3.05 -8.68 -3.39
N LEU A 139 -3.77 -7.65 -2.93
CA LEU A 139 -5.18 -7.76 -2.55
C LEU A 139 -6.05 -7.25 -3.70
N SER A 140 -6.95 -8.08 -4.20
CA SER A 140 -7.87 -7.69 -5.28
C SER A 140 -8.96 -6.75 -4.76
N LYS A 141 -9.27 -5.69 -5.50
CA LYS A 141 -10.40 -4.78 -5.27
C LYS A 141 -11.69 -5.22 -5.97
N LEU A 142 -11.65 -6.33 -6.70
CA LEU A 142 -12.82 -6.84 -7.44
C LEU A 142 -13.96 -7.28 -6.54
N GLU A 143 -13.66 -7.67 -5.32
CA GLU A 143 -14.65 -8.02 -4.29
C GLU A 143 -14.71 -6.91 -3.25
N GLU A 144 -15.91 -6.43 -2.95
CA GLU A 144 -16.09 -5.48 -1.86
C GLU A 144 -15.70 -6.14 -0.52
N PRO A 145 -14.74 -5.57 0.21
CA PRO A 145 -14.23 -6.22 1.42
C PRO A 145 -15.32 -6.21 2.51
N LYS A 146 -15.81 -7.39 2.88
CA LYS A 146 -16.77 -7.53 3.98
C LYS A 146 -16.07 -7.67 5.31
N VAL A 147 -16.52 -6.91 6.29
CA VAL A 147 -16.07 -6.97 7.69
C VAL A 147 -17.18 -7.52 8.56
N TYR A 148 -16.85 -8.56 9.31
CA TYR A 148 -17.77 -9.22 10.25
C TYR A 148 -17.38 -8.95 11.72
N ILE A 149 -16.61 -7.90 11.94
CA ILE A 149 -16.27 -7.34 13.24
C ILE A 149 -17.37 -6.36 13.64
N ASN A 150 -17.65 -6.24 14.92
CA ASN A 150 -18.65 -5.32 15.42
C ASN A 150 -18.18 -3.86 15.20
N ASP A 151 -19.09 -3.02 14.74
CA ASP A 151 -18.73 -1.68 14.25
C ASP A 151 -18.13 -0.80 15.36
N ASP A 152 -18.60 -0.93 16.61
CA ASP A 152 -18.08 -0.25 17.79
C ASP A 152 -16.61 -0.57 18.10
N GLN A 153 -16.08 -1.66 17.57
CA GLN A 153 -14.69 -2.08 17.78
C GLN A 153 -13.70 -1.38 16.86
N TYR A 154 -14.14 -0.72 15.76
CA TYR A 154 -13.23 -0.12 14.79
C TYR A 154 -13.66 1.24 14.21
N GLU A 155 -14.89 1.71 14.44
CA GLU A 155 -15.38 2.97 13.84
C GLU A 155 -14.53 4.19 14.22
N ASP A 156 -14.01 4.25 15.44
CA ASP A 156 -13.14 5.34 15.89
C ASP A 156 -11.76 5.30 15.21
N ILE A 157 -11.22 4.09 14.97
CA ILE A 157 -9.99 3.88 14.21
C ILE A 157 -10.20 4.33 12.76
N GLU A 158 -11.33 3.94 12.17
CA GLU A 158 -11.68 4.32 10.81
C GLU A 158 -11.81 5.84 10.63
N ARG A 159 -12.49 6.50 11.57
CA ARG A 159 -12.63 7.96 11.57
C ARG A 159 -11.26 8.66 11.58
N ASP A 160 -10.33 8.19 12.39
CA ASP A 160 -8.98 8.72 12.42
C ASP A 160 -8.21 8.52 11.11
N ILE A 161 -8.38 7.35 10.48
CA ILE A 161 -7.79 7.09 9.16
C ILE A 161 -8.32 8.10 8.14
N VAL A 162 -9.63 8.33 8.13
CA VAL A 162 -10.27 9.31 7.21
C VAL A 162 -9.74 10.72 7.48
N GLU A 163 -9.66 11.14 8.73
CA GLU A 163 -9.15 12.46 9.11
C GLU A 163 -7.70 12.65 8.69
N MET A 164 -6.84 11.65 8.93
CA MET A 164 -5.46 11.64 8.49
C MET A 164 -5.33 11.71 6.97
N MET A 165 -6.19 11.00 6.24
CA MET A 165 -6.20 11.03 4.77
C MET A 165 -6.65 12.39 4.23
N LEU A 166 -7.61 13.05 4.86
CA LEU A 166 -8.11 14.38 4.49
C LEU A 166 -7.09 15.48 4.81
N SER A 167 -6.40 15.40 5.95
CA SER A 167 -5.37 16.37 6.34
C SER A 167 -4.09 16.26 5.51
N GLY A 168 -3.86 15.11 4.87
CA GLY A 168 -2.66 14.84 4.09
C GLY A 168 -1.40 14.59 4.92
N SER A 169 -1.52 14.45 6.25
CA SER A 169 -0.38 14.30 7.17
C SER A 169 -0.76 13.50 8.41
N GLY A 170 0.27 13.12 9.20
CA GLY A 170 0.11 12.46 10.48
C GLY A 170 0.17 10.93 10.42
N LYS A 171 0.06 10.34 11.60
CA LYS A 171 -0.03 8.88 11.79
C LYS A 171 -1.19 8.55 12.72
N THR A 172 -1.77 7.37 12.53
CA THR A 172 -2.62 6.72 13.54
C THR A 172 -2.12 5.32 13.81
N SER A 173 -2.50 4.72 14.94
CA SER A 173 -1.98 3.42 15.35
C SER A 173 -2.99 2.65 16.18
N ALA A 174 -3.09 1.34 15.96
CA ALA A 174 -3.96 0.46 16.71
C ALA A 174 -3.30 -0.89 17.00
N LEU A 175 -3.39 -1.31 18.25
CA LEU A 175 -3.10 -2.66 18.72
C LEU A 175 -4.42 -3.43 18.80
N LEU A 176 -4.57 -4.43 17.93
CA LEU A 176 -5.74 -5.30 17.86
C LEU A 176 -5.41 -6.64 18.54
N TYR A 177 -6.16 -7.00 19.56
CA TYR A 177 -5.95 -8.26 20.26
C TYR A 177 -7.23 -9.09 20.35
N GLY A 178 -7.11 -10.36 20.67
CA GLY A 178 -8.24 -11.28 20.83
C GLY A 178 -7.93 -12.66 20.23
N LEU A 179 -8.86 -13.59 20.42
CA LEU A 179 -8.68 -14.97 20.00
C LEU A 179 -8.29 -15.11 18.52
N PRO A 180 -7.54 -16.17 18.14
CA PRO A 180 -7.32 -16.51 16.75
C PRO A 180 -8.66 -16.64 16.01
N GLY A 181 -8.71 -16.21 14.74
CA GLY A 181 -9.90 -16.35 13.91
C GLY A 181 -11.02 -15.32 14.18
N THR A 182 -10.79 -14.26 14.97
CA THR A 182 -11.77 -13.17 15.17
C THR A 182 -11.81 -12.15 14.05
N GLY A 183 -10.82 -12.18 13.14
CA GLY A 183 -10.84 -11.31 11.95
C GLY A 183 -9.89 -10.10 12.03
N LYS A 184 -8.96 -10.02 12.98
CA LYS A 184 -7.98 -8.92 13.13
C LYS A 184 -7.29 -8.54 11.81
N THR A 185 -6.64 -9.50 11.16
CA THR A 185 -5.97 -9.28 9.86
C THR A 185 -6.97 -8.93 8.75
N ARG A 186 -8.21 -9.46 8.81
CA ARG A 186 -9.26 -9.13 7.83
C ARG A 186 -9.68 -7.67 7.91
N LEU A 187 -9.78 -7.10 9.11
CA LEU A 187 -10.05 -5.68 9.31
C LEU A 187 -8.94 -4.81 8.70
N ILE A 188 -7.67 -5.20 8.88
CA ILE A 188 -6.55 -4.47 8.30
C ILE A 188 -6.61 -4.50 6.76
N LYS A 189 -6.91 -5.66 6.18
CA LYS A 189 -7.12 -5.80 4.73
C LYS A 189 -8.32 -4.97 4.23
N TYR A 190 -9.39 -4.87 5.02
CA TYR A 190 -10.53 -4.01 4.71
C TYR A 190 -10.11 -2.54 4.60
N PHE A 191 -9.38 -2.01 5.58
CA PHE A 191 -8.89 -0.63 5.52
C PHE A 191 -7.93 -0.41 4.34
N SER A 192 -7.05 -1.38 4.08
CA SER A 192 -6.15 -1.35 2.94
C SER A 192 -6.89 -1.21 1.61
N LEU A 193 -7.91 -2.04 1.38
CA LEU A 193 -8.72 -2.02 0.15
C LEU A 193 -9.60 -0.79 0.06
N LYS A 194 -10.26 -0.39 1.16
CA LYS A 194 -11.19 0.74 1.20
C LYS A 194 -10.51 2.07 0.95
N TYR A 195 -9.32 2.26 1.49
CA TYR A 195 -8.58 3.52 1.43
C TYR A 195 -7.40 3.51 0.46
N ASP A 196 -7.21 2.41 -0.27
CA ASP A 196 -6.12 2.25 -1.23
C ASP A 196 -4.74 2.47 -0.58
N LEU A 197 -4.50 1.75 0.51
CA LEU A 197 -3.29 1.82 1.30
C LEU A 197 -2.51 0.51 1.17
N PRO A 198 -1.32 0.49 0.55
CA PRO A 198 -0.48 -0.70 0.52
C PRO A 198 -0.09 -1.12 1.94
N ILE A 199 0.00 -2.43 2.15
CA ILE A 199 0.42 -3.00 3.43
C ILE A 199 1.92 -3.30 3.39
N TYR A 200 2.65 -2.80 4.36
CA TYR A 200 4.05 -3.12 4.62
C TYR A 200 4.13 -3.96 5.89
N SER A 201 4.32 -5.25 5.71
CA SER A 201 4.40 -6.21 6.81
C SER A 201 5.82 -6.30 7.35
N ILE A 202 5.96 -6.25 8.67
CA ILE A 202 7.23 -6.34 9.38
C ILE A 202 7.43 -7.77 9.87
N TYR A 203 8.55 -8.36 9.48
CA TYR A 203 8.99 -9.66 9.98
C TYR A 203 10.32 -9.48 10.69
N LEU A 204 10.36 -9.73 12.00
CA LEU A 204 11.59 -9.69 12.77
C LEU A 204 12.37 -10.99 12.58
N ASN A 205 13.67 -10.83 12.34
CA ASN A 205 14.61 -11.94 12.28
C ASN A 205 15.64 -11.78 13.43
N PRO A 206 15.95 -12.83 14.21
CA PRO A 206 16.97 -12.76 15.26
C PRO A 206 18.35 -12.25 14.80
N GLU A 207 18.67 -12.45 13.52
CA GLU A 207 19.93 -11.98 12.94
C GLU A 207 20.00 -10.45 12.73
N TYR A 208 18.85 -9.76 12.76
CA TYR A 208 18.83 -8.30 12.63
C TYR A 208 19.42 -7.65 13.87
N ASN A 209 20.21 -6.61 13.68
CA ASN A 209 20.71 -5.76 14.75
C ASN A 209 19.84 -4.47 14.89
N ASN A 210 20.16 -3.66 15.87
CA ASN A 210 19.41 -2.41 16.10
C ASN A 210 19.38 -1.46 14.88
N LEU A 211 20.47 -1.38 14.11
CA LEU A 211 20.54 -0.53 12.92
C LEU A 211 19.66 -1.08 11.80
N ASP A 212 19.59 -2.41 11.65
CA ASP A 212 18.72 -3.04 10.66
C ASP A 212 17.25 -2.70 10.93
N ILE A 213 16.83 -2.73 12.19
CA ILE A 213 15.48 -2.31 12.60
C ILE A 213 15.25 -0.83 12.29
N LEU A 214 16.21 0.05 12.62
CA LEU A 214 16.09 1.48 12.33
C LEU A 214 15.98 1.74 10.83
N PHE A 215 16.76 1.06 9.99
CA PHE A 215 16.69 1.20 8.53
C PHE A 215 15.33 0.74 7.99
N MET A 216 14.79 -0.39 8.45
CA MET A 216 13.45 -0.84 8.06
C MET A 216 12.40 0.25 8.27
N PHE A 217 12.41 0.91 9.42
CA PHE A 217 11.44 1.93 9.75
C PHE A 217 11.71 3.29 9.11
N SER A 218 12.98 3.59 8.75
CA SER A 218 13.31 4.82 8.02
C SER A 218 12.80 4.83 6.59
N ASP A 219 12.64 3.65 5.99
CA ASP A 219 12.20 3.46 4.60
C ASP A 219 10.69 3.28 4.44
N ILE A 220 9.91 3.47 5.53
CA ILE A 220 8.44 3.39 5.46
C ILE A 220 7.92 4.48 4.53
N PRO A 221 7.20 4.11 3.46
CA PRO A 221 6.64 5.06 2.51
C PRO A 221 5.51 5.88 3.14
N LYS A 222 5.23 7.01 2.50
CA LYS A 222 4.01 7.79 2.80
C LYS A 222 2.77 7.03 2.31
N ARG A 223 1.64 7.24 3.00
CA ARG A 223 0.34 6.70 2.63
C ARG A 223 0.32 5.18 2.52
N CYS A 224 0.56 4.53 3.66
CA CYS A 224 0.57 3.07 3.76
C CYS A 224 0.06 2.59 5.11
N ILE A 225 -0.20 1.30 5.17
CA ILE A 225 -0.38 0.55 6.42
C ILE A 225 0.93 -0.16 6.74
N VAL A 226 1.43 0.02 7.95
CA VAL A 226 2.53 -0.79 8.50
C VAL A 226 1.91 -1.82 9.43
N LEU A 227 2.19 -3.08 9.17
CA LEU A 227 1.59 -4.21 9.88
C LEU A 227 2.64 -5.03 10.62
N PHE A 228 2.44 -5.16 11.92
CA PHE A 228 3.20 -6.02 12.79
C PHE A 228 2.29 -7.15 13.29
N GLU A 229 2.27 -8.29 12.57
CA GLU A 229 1.40 -9.41 12.93
C GLU A 229 1.96 -10.25 14.05
N ASP A 230 1.04 -10.77 14.90
CA ASP A 230 1.32 -11.75 15.96
C ASP A 230 2.54 -11.36 16.83
N PHE A 231 2.53 -10.11 17.32
CA PHE A 231 3.63 -9.54 18.10
C PHE A 231 4.00 -10.40 19.32
N ASP A 232 3.03 -11.06 19.89
CA ASP A 232 3.19 -12.00 21.01
C ASP A 232 3.92 -13.32 20.65
N ASN A 233 4.23 -13.54 19.37
CA ASN A 233 5.13 -14.61 18.92
C ASN A 233 6.61 -14.18 18.94
N TYR A 234 6.89 -12.91 19.00
CA TYR A 234 8.26 -12.37 19.05
C TYR A 234 8.68 -12.02 20.48
N PHE A 235 7.73 -11.55 21.30
CA PHE A 235 8.00 -11.03 22.62
C PHE A 235 7.01 -11.54 23.66
N ASP A 236 7.52 -11.86 24.84
CA ASP A 236 6.76 -11.94 26.08
C ASP A 236 7.18 -10.75 26.95
N ARG A 237 6.33 -9.72 27.00
CA ARG A 237 6.67 -8.40 27.54
C ARG A 237 7.91 -7.83 26.84
N ARG A 238 9.04 -7.73 27.52
CA ARG A 238 10.31 -7.24 26.93
C ARG A 238 11.28 -8.31 26.52
N GLU A 239 10.98 -9.57 26.85
CA GLU A 239 11.85 -10.69 26.53
C GLU A 239 11.54 -11.21 25.12
N CYS A 240 12.56 -11.30 24.29
CA CYS A 240 12.43 -11.92 22.99
C CYS A 240 12.35 -13.45 23.14
N ILE A 241 11.26 -14.04 22.62
CA ILE A 241 10.98 -15.48 22.71
C ILE A 241 11.25 -16.24 21.42
N MET A 242 11.85 -15.57 20.42
CA MET A 242 12.23 -16.22 19.16
C MET A 242 13.24 -17.34 19.42
N LYS A 243 12.93 -18.54 18.91
CA LYS A 243 13.73 -19.75 19.17
C LYS A 243 15.08 -19.70 18.45
N ASN A 244 16.12 -20.17 19.12
CA ASN A 244 17.40 -20.68 18.63
C ASN A 244 18.55 -19.72 18.34
N ASN A 245 18.47 -18.40 18.54
CA ASN A 245 19.62 -17.52 18.32
C ASN A 245 19.71 -16.43 19.39
N GLU A 246 20.92 -15.96 19.67
CA GLU A 246 21.11 -14.68 20.36
C GLU A 246 20.54 -13.55 19.51
N VAL A 247 19.44 -12.97 19.98
CA VAL A 247 18.80 -11.85 19.29
C VAL A 247 19.72 -10.64 19.38
N LYS A 248 20.04 -10.05 18.22
CA LYS A 248 21.05 -8.97 18.10
C LYS A 248 20.41 -7.57 18.23
N PHE A 249 19.09 -7.45 18.35
CA PHE A 249 18.40 -6.19 18.58
C PHE A 249 17.72 -6.15 19.95
N THR A 250 17.47 -4.95 20.46
CA THR A 250 16.85 -4.73 21.78
C THR A 250 15.38 -4.37 21.64
N TYR A 251 14.58 -4.65 22.66
CA TYR A 251 13.18 -4.19 22.72
C TYR A 251 13.07 -2.66 22.65
N ASP A 252 14.06 -1.93 23.19
CA ASP A 252 14.07 -0.47 23.20
C ASP A 252 14.16 0.15 21.79
N VAL A 253 14.80 -0.53 20.84
CA VAL A 253 14.80 -0.05 19.44
C VAL A 253 13.39 -0.11 18.84
N ILE A 254 12.60 -1.16 19.16
CA ILE A 254 11.20 -1.25 18.74
C ILE A 254 10.37 -0.11 19.34
N LEU A 255 10.57 0.21 20.62
CA LEU A 255 9.90 1.35 21.25
C LEU A 255 10.25 2.67 20.58
N SER A 256 11.53 2.85 20.26
CA SER A 256 12.04 4.08 19.63
C SER A 256 11.47 4.32 18.23
N VAL A 257 11.34 3.26 17.41
CA VAL A 257 10.75 3.38 16.07
C VAL A 257 9.25 3.62 16.12
N LEU A 258 8.53 3.04 17.10
CA LEU A 258 7.11 3.31 17.31
C LEU A 258 6.86 4.75 17.76
N ASP A 259 7.76 5.35 18.52
CA ASP A 259 7.70 6.77 18.89
C ASP A 259 7.89 7.71 17.71
N GLY A 260 8.44 7.24 16.58
CA GLY A 260 8.62 8.03 15.37
C GLY A 260 9.83 8.97 15.40
N VAL A 261 10.84 8.68 16.22
CA VAL A 261 12.05 9.52 16.37
C VAL A 261 12.86 9.63 15.07
N TYR A 262 12.79 8.60 14.23
CA TYR A 262 13.63 8.47 13.02
C TYR A 262 12.91 8.73 11.72
N ASN A 263 11.60 8.92 11.73
CA ASN A 263 10.80 9.17 10.53
C ASN A 263 9.59 10.06 10.87
N GLU A 264 9.41 11.14 10.11
CA GLU A 264 8.14 11.89 10.12
C GLU A 264 7.10 11.11 9.32
N TYR A 265 6.37 10.24 10.00
CA TYR A 265 5.33 9.44 9.37
C TYR A 265 4.21 10.33 8.80
N ASN A 266 3.99 10.22 7.49
CA ASN A 266 2.97 10.99 6.78
C ASN A 266 1.91 10.06 6.19
N GLN A 267 0.69 10.14 6.69
CA GLN A 267 -0.43 9.29 6.32
C GLN A 267 -0.11 7.79 6.50
N VAL A 268 0.51 7.45 7.63
CA VAL A 268 0.88 6.07 7.96
C VAL A 268 -0.03 5.54 9.05
N VAL A 269 -0.61 4.37 8.80
CA VAL A 269 -1.42 3.64 9.77
C VAL A 269 -0.61 2.47 10.32
N PHE A 270 -0.30 2.49 11.61
CA PHE A 270 0.36 1.36 12.26
C PHE A 270 -0.67 0.41 12.84
N PHE A 271 -0.63 -0.83 12.40
CA PHE A 271 -1.36 -1.92 13.04
C PHE A 271 -0.41 -2.91 13.68
N MET A 272 -0.70 -3.27 14.89
CA MET A 272 -0.08 -4.38 15.60
C MET A 272 -1.17 -5.39 15.97
N THR A 273 -0.93 -6.68 15.77
CA THR A 273 -1.86 -7.72 16.21
C THR A 273 -1.21 -8.62 17.26
N CYS A 274 -1.99 -9.11 18.18
CA CYS A 274 -1.58 -10.19 19.11
C CYS A 274 -2.80 -11.04 19.51
N ASN A 275 -2.53 -12.25 19.95
CA ASN A 275 -3.57 -13.13 20.47
C ASN A 275 -3.68 -12.99 21.99
N ASN A 276 -2.56 -12.72 22.67
CA ASN A 276 -2.51 -12.53 24.12
C ASN A 276 -1.95 -11.15 24.47
N ILE A 277 -2.84 -10.25 24.92
CA ILE A 277 -2.48 -8.87 25.30
C ILE A 277 -1.56 -8.81 26.54
N GLU A 278 -1.55 -9.82 27.39
CA GLU A 278 -0.69 -9.86 28.59
C GLU A 278 0.80 -10.01 28.24
N LYS A 279 1.11 -10.53 27.06
CA LYS A 279 2.47 -10.59 26.53
C LYS A 279 2.97 -9.25 25.99
N VAL A 280 2.10 -8.30 25.72
CA VAL A 280 2.49 -6.97 25.26
C VAL A 280 2.83 -6.09 26.46
N ASP A 281 4.04 -5.52 26.45
CA ASP A 281 4.51 -4.64 27.54
C ASP A 281 3.67 -3.36 27.64
N SER A 282 3.48 -2.86 28.87
CA SER A 282 2.74 -1.63 29.13
C SER A 282 3.30 -0.40 28.38
N ALA A 283 4.60 -0.38 28.14
CA ALA A 283 5.25 0.68 27.36
C ALA A 283 4.71 0.81 25.93
N ILE A 284 4.09 -0.24 25.36
CA ILE A 284 3.39 -0.17 24.07
C ILE A 284 1.92 0.15 24.29
N LYS A 285 1.21 -0.64 25.09
CA LYS A 285 -0.25 -0.59 25.21
C LYS A 285 -0.80 0.61 25.99
N GLU A 286 -0.01 1.19 26.90
CA GLU A 286 -0.44 2.30 27.76
C GLU A 286 0.07 3.68 27.26
N ARG A 287 0.80 3.73 26.15
CA ARG A 287 1.36 4.96 25.60
C ARG A 287 0.69 5.33 24.27
N PRO A 288 -0.24 6.30 24.28
CA PRO A 288 -1.00 6.67 23.06
C PRO A 288 -0.14 7.16 21.91
N SER A 289 1.06 7.70 22.16
CA SER A 289 2.00 8.09 21.10
C SER A 289 2.51 6.88 20.30
N ARG A 290 2.49 5.67 20.89
CA ARG A 290 2.89 4.41 20.25
C ARG A 290 1.68 3.69 19.67
N MET A 291 0.68 3.39 20.51
CA MET A 291 -0.58 2.77 20.11
C MET A 291 -1.75 3.62 20.62
N LYS A 292 -2.36 4.39 19.71
CA LYS A 292 -3.48 5.29 20.03
C LYS A 292 -4.70 4.50 20.49
N TYR A 293 -4.93 3.37 19.85
CA TYR A 293 -6.01 2.46 20.16
C TYR A 293 -5.46 1.10 20.61
N VAL A 294 -6.00 0.58 21.69
CA VAL A 294 -5.81 -0.80 22.14
C VAL A 294 -7.19 -1.43 22.18
N ARG A 295 -7.47 -2.35 21.26
CA ARG A 295 -8.82 -2.80 21.01
C ARG A 295 -8.92 -4.32 20.98
N GLU A 296 -9.81 -4.87 21.79
CA GLU A 296 -10.18 -6.26 21.69
C GLU A 296 -11.09 -6.48 20.48
N ILE A 297 -10.74 -7.47 19.67
CA ILE A 297 -11.55 -7.93 18.55
C ILE A 297 -12.20 -9.25 18.96
N THR A 298 -13.47 -9.18 19.24
CA THR A 298 -14.28 -10.34 19.64
C THR A 298 -14.90 -11.04 18.43
N GLY A 299 -15.59 -12.13 18.68
CA GLY A 299 -16.42 -12.77 17.67
C GLY A 299 -17.55 -11.86 17.18
N PRO A 300 -18.18 -12.19 16.05
CA PRO A 300 -19.27 -11.40 15.45
C PRO A 300 -20.51 -11.40 16.36
N ASN A 301 -21.20 -10.27 16.44
CA ASN A 301 -22.49 -10.17 17.11
C ASN A 301 -23.59 -10.94 16.34
N PHE A 302 -24.78 -11.03 16.90
CA PHE A 302 -25.89 -11.77 16.28
C PHE A 302 -26.18 -11.32 14.84
N ALA A 303 -26.22 -10.01 14.57
CA ALA A 303 -26.50 -9.47 13.24
C ALA A 303 -25.44 -9.88 12.21
N LYS A 304 -24.16 -9.82 12.60
CA LYS A 304 -23.04 -10.24 11.73
C LYS A 304 -23.04 -11.77 11.55
N ARG A 305 -23.38 -12.54 12.59
CA ARG A 305 -23.54 -14.01 12.45
C ARG A 305 -24.68 -14.37 11.49
N LEU A 306 -25.81 -13.68 11.62
CA LEU A 306 -26.96 -13.87 10.74
C LEU A 306 -26.60 -13.56 9.27
N GLU A 307 -25.80 -12.52 9.04
CA GLU A 307 -25.28 -12.20 7.69
C GLU A 307 -24.36 -13.30 7.16
N ILE A 308 -23.42 -13.79 7.97
CA ILE A 308 -22.51 -14.89 7.59
C ILE A 308 -23.32 -16.13 7.22
N LEU A 309 -24.31 -16.47 8.02
CA LEU A 309 -25.13 -17.69 7.92
C LEU A 309 -26.34 -17.55 6.97
N GLU A 310 -26.39 -16.43 6.21
CA GLU A 310 -27.40 -16.19 5.17
C GLU A 310 -28.85 -16.25 5.69
N GLY A 311 -29.05 -15.67 6.88
CA GLY A 311 -30.37 -15.54 7.50
C GLY A 311 -30.85 -16.75 8.35
N ASP A 312 -29.98 -17.71 8.63
CA ASP A 312 -30.28 -18.83 9.51
C ASP A 312 -30.26 -18.39 10.98
N MET A 313 -31.43 -18.13 11.54
CA MET A 313 -31.57 -17.60 12.90
C MET A 313 -31.15 -18.63 13.97
N GLU A 314 -31.54 -19.89 13.80
CA GLU A 314 -31.24 -20.95 14.76
C GLU A 314 -29.73 -21.19 14.86
N LEU A 315 -29.06 -21.34 13.73
CA LEU A 315 -27.61 -21.54 13.71
C LEU A 315 -26.86 -20.26 14.17
N ALA A 316 -27.41 -19.06 13.92
CA ALA A 316 -26.86 -17.81 14.41
C ALA A 316 -26.94 -17.68 15.95
N GLU A 317 -28.01 -18.19 16.57
CA GLU A 317 -28.13 -18.27 18.04
C GLU A 317 -27.14 -19.28 18.61
N LEU A 318 -27.10 -20.48 18.06
CA LEU A 318 -26.23 -21.57 18.49
C LEU A 318 -24.71 -21.25 18.39
N THR A 319 -24.34 -20.35 17.49
CA THR A 319 -22.93 -19.91 17.30
C THR A 319 -22.57 -18.70 18.17
N GLU A 320 -23.35 -18.36 19.21
CA GLU A 320 -23.05 -17.26 20.13
C GLU A 320 -21.68 -17.44 20.80
N GLY A 321 -20.91 -16.34 20.89
CA GLY A 321 -19.59 -16.33 21.49
C GLY A 321 -18.47 -16.98 20.65
N MET A 322 -18.80 -17.52 19.47
CA MET A 322 -17.81 -18.13 18.58
C MET A 322 -17.01 -17.09 17.80
N THR A 323 -15.79 -17.46 17.43
CA THR A 323 -14.95 -16.63 16.54
C THR A 323 -15.50 -16.62 15.12
N THR A 324 -15.15 -15.60 14.35
CA THR A 324 -15.60 -15.43 12.97
C THR A 324 -15.30 -16.67 12.10
N ASP A 325 -14.13 -17.25 12.26
CA ASP A 325 -13.73 -18.45 11.51
C ASP A 325 -14.58 -19.66 11.85
N LYS A 326 -14.96 -19.84 13.13
CA LYS A 326 -15.86 -20.92 13.56
C LYS A 326 -17.27 -20.75 12.96
N VAL A 327 -17.77 -19.51 12.87
CA VAL A 327 -19.07 -19.23 12.22
C VAL A 327 -19.00 -19.52 10.70
N PHE A 328 -17.91 -19.17 10.03
CA PHE A 328 -17.71 -19.54 8.63
C PHE A 328 -17.59 -21.05 8.43
N PHE A 329 -16.95 -21.75 9.35
CA PHE A 329 -16.89 -23.20 9.32
C PHE A 329 -18.30 -23.80 9.45
N ALA A 330 -19.12 -23.32 10.40
CA ALA A 330 -20.52 -23.73 10.53
C ALA A 330 -21.27 -23.56 9.21
N LYS A 331 -21.14 -22.41 8.55
CA LYS A 331 -21.71 -22.15 7.22
C LYS A 331 -21.26 -23.19 6.18
N SER A 332 -19.99 -23.56 6.18
CA SER A 332 -19.40 -24.46 5.17
C SER A 332 -19.93 -25.90 5.25
N ILE A 333 -20.37 -26.29 6.44
CA ILE A 333 -20.89 -27.65 6.69
C ILE A 333 -22.45 -27.69 6.82
N LYS A 334 -23.10 -26.52 6.84
CA LYS A 334 -24.53 -26.34 6.81
C LYS A 334 -25.13 -27.12 5.63
N GLY A 335 -26.21 -27.88 5.88
CA GLY A 335 -26.85 -28.70 4.89
C GLY A 335 -26.25 -30.11 4.69
N LYS A 336 -25.12 -30.41 5.35
CA LYS A 336 -24.53 -31.76 5.40
C LYS A 336 -24.79 -32.45 6.74
N TYR A 337 -25.02 -31.67 7.78
CA TYR A 337 -25.18 -32.08 9.17
C TYR A 337 -26.34 -31.29 9.78
N ASP A 338 -26.98 -31.84 10.81
CA ASP A 338 -27.91 -31.07 11.63
C ASP A 338 -27.19 -30.07 12.54
N ASN A 339 -27.93 -29.17 13.19
CA ASN A 339 -27.37 -28.09 13.98
C ASN A 339 -26.59 -28.59 15.22
N GLU A 340 -27.00 -29.70 15.83
CA GLU A 340 -26.30 -30.31 16.97
C GLU A 340 -24.96 -30.93 16.51
N GLU A 341 -24.95 -31.65 15.41
CA GLU A 341 -23.75 -32.23 14.82
C GLU A 341 -22.77 -31.14 14.36
N ILE A 342 -23.27 -29.97 13.86
CA ILE A 342 -22.45 -28.82 13.51
C ILE A 342 -21.72 -28.29 14.74
N LEU A 343 -22.44 -28.13 15.86
CA LEU A 343 -21.83 -27.65 17.11
C LEU A 343 -20.76 -28.60 17.64
N ASP A 344 -21.02 -29.89 17.62
CA ASP A 344 -20.03 -30.89 18.05
C ASP A 344 -18.76 -30.84 17.21
N LYS A 345 -18.91 -30.69 15.88
CA LYS A 345 -17.78 -30.53 14.99
C LYS A 345 -16.97 -29.25 15.24
N ILE A 346 -17.67 -28.12 15.48
CA ILE A 346 -17.00 -26.84 15.82
C ILE A 346 -16.24 -26.96 17.16
N ASN A 347 -16.85 -27.59 18.16
CA ASN A 347 -16.22 -27.76 19.47
C ASN A 347 -15.01 -28.72 19.44
N SER A 348 -14.97 -29.63 18.45
CA SER A 348 -13.80 -30.50 18.22
C SER A 348 -12.64 -29.81 17.50
N LEU A 349 -12.83 -28.58 17.00
CA LEU A 349 -11.76 -27.74 16.39
C LEU A 349 -10.98 -26.98 17.47
N VAL A 350 -10.40 -27.66 18.45
CA VAL A 350 -9.55 -27.01 19.50
C VAL A 350 -8.08 -27.02 19.09
#